data_0b3a9fa3bef5b6dbf346b86728a5990b
#
_entry.id   0b3a9fa3bef5b6dbf346b86728a5990b
#
_cell.length_a   1.000
_cell.length_b   1.000
_cell.length_c   1.000
_cell.angle_alpha   90.00
_cell.angle_beta   90.00
_cell.angle_gamma   90.00
#
_symmetry.space_group_name_H-M   'P 1'
#
loop_
_entity.id
_entity.type
_entity.pdbx_description
1 polymer ?
#
loop_
_entity_poly.entity_id
_entity_poly.type
_entity_poly.pdbx_seq_one_letter_code
_entity_poly.pdbx_strand_id
1 'polypeptide(L)'
;MNVLLIDVDQKFPNLALMKISAWHKKKGDAAGFNVNNPDKVYISTVFTWHKAKALGMANFYKSLGCEVEIGGSGIDLKKTLPDEIEHIMPDYSLYGIRYSIGFTSRGCIRNCPWCIVPKKEGSIRNHAPIDEFYVPRWRKLILYDNNFLASPKWYENLRELIARKIKVSFNQGLDIRLINQENARLLSKVHYYDDQFKDRRLYFSFDLLQIKDQMLKGIETLEKAGIPRSHLMFYVLVGFNTTYGEDLYRLNLLMKERVLPYVMPYNNRHDSYYPHLARWINRSVYNLVPWEEYKSGNSQEIIKELEVK
;
A
#
# COMPACT_ATOMS: atom_id res chain seq x y z
N MET A 1 -6.69 -23.28 -23.19
CA MET A 1 -5.22 -23.33 -23.12
C MET A 1 -4.74 -23.44 -21.68
N ASN A 2 -3.48 -23.82 -21.49
CA ASN A 2 -2.83 -23.88 -20.18
C ASN A 2 -2.06 -22.59 -19.92
N VAL A 3 -2.44 -21.82 -18.90
CA VAL A 3 -1.91 -20.49 -18.61
C VAL A 3 -1.22 -20.47 -17.24
N LEU A 4 0.10 -20.37 -17.25
CA LEU A 4 0.89 -20.25 -16.03
C LEU A 4 1.01 -18.79 -15.62
N LEU A 5 0.72 -18.51 -14.35
CA LEU A 5 0.89 -17.19 -13.75
C LEU A 5 2.09 -17.21 -12.81
N ILE A 6 2.97 -16.23 -12.89
CA ILE A 6 4.16 -16.13 -12.05
C ILE A 6 4.17 -14.77 -11.36
N ASP A 7 3.97 -14.79 -10.04
CA ASP A 7 4.21 -13.65 -9.17
C ASP A 7 5.65 -13.73 -8.63
N VAL A 8 6.54 -12.89 -9.15
CA VAL A 8 7.97 -12.92 -8.79
C VAL A 8 8.21 -12.43 -7.38
N ASP A 9 7.36 -11.54 -6.89
CA ASP A 9 7.53 -10.89 -5.59
C ASP A 9 6.95 -11.72 -4.43
N GLN A 10 5.86 -12.42 -4.65
CA GLN A 10 5.17 -13.33 -3.72
C GLN A 10 4.84 -12.76 -2.33
N LYS A 11 4.95 -11.45 -2.16
CA LYS A 11 4.78 -10.79 -0.85
C LYS A 11 3.34 -10.34 -0.60
N PHE A 12 2.66 -9.88 -1.64
CA PHE A 12 1.30 -9.38 -1.59
C PHE A 12 0.51 -9.91 -2.78
N PRO A 13 -0.83 -10.07 -2.67
CA PRO A 13 -1.65 -10.47 -3.81
C PRO A 13 -1.48 -9.49 -4.99
N ASN A 14 -1.13 -10.03 -6.15
CA ASN A 14 -0.96 -9.25 -7.36
C ASN A 14 -2.30 -9.14 -8.11
N LEU A 15 -2.93 -7.96 -8.02
CA LEU A 15 -4.26 -7.71 -8.58
C LEU A 15 -4.30 -7.95 -10.11
N ALA A 16 -3.21 -7.62 -10.83
CA ALA A 16 -3.16 -7.85 -12.27
C ALA A 16 -3.22 -9.35 -12.61
N LEU A 17 -2.44 -10.18 -11.90
CA LEU A 17 -2.49 -11.64 -12.09
C LEU A 17 -3.85 -12.23 -11.71
N MET A 18 -4.51 -11.69 -10.68
CA MET A 18 -5.86 -12.13 -10.30
C MET A 18 -6.89 -11.81 -11.40
N LYS A 19 -6.79 -10.66 -12.06
CA LYS A 19 -7.65 -10.27 -13.18
C LYS A 19 -7.36 -11.11 -14.41
N ILE A 20 -6.09 -11.35 -14.74
CA ILE A 20 -5.67 -12.24 -15.83
C ILE A 20 -6.20 -13.67 -15.58
N SER A 21 -6.08 -14.20 -14.35
CA SER A 21 -6.65 -15.50 -13.97
C SER A 21 -8.15 -15.56 -14.22
N ALA A 22 -8.88 -14.54 -13.74
CA ALA A 22 -10.34 -14.46 -13.92
C ALA A 22 -10.74 -14.45 -15.41
N TRP A 23 -10.03 -13.67 -16.23
CA TRP A 23 -10.30 -13.54 -17.65
C TRP A 23 -10.07 -14.85 -18.42
N HIS A 24 -8.95 -15.54 -18.16
CA HIS A 24 -8.66 -16.83 -18.76
C HIS A 24 -9.66 -17.91 -18.31
N LYS A 25 -9.95 -18.00 -17.03
CA LYS A 25 -10.95 -18.96 -16.49
C LYS A 25 -12.34 -18.72 -17.09
N LYS A 26 -12.74 -17.46 -17.32
CA LYS A 26 -14.01 -17.13 -18.00
C LYS A 26 -14.04 -17.63 -19.46
N LYS A 27 -12.88 -17.78 -20.12
CA LYS A 27 -12.75 -18.36 -21.47
C LYS A 27 -12.64 -19.89 -21.47
N GLY A 28 -12.64 -20.53 -20.29
CA GLY A 28 -12.48 -21.97 -20.17
C GLY A 28 -11.02 -22.46 -20.15
N ASP A 29 -10.06 -21.55 -20.01
CA ASP A 29 -8.64 -21.89 -19.90
C ASP A 29 -8.29 -22.39 -18.49
N ALA A 30 -7.30 -23.28 -18.39
CA ALA A 30 -6.69 -23.64 -17.11
C ALA A 30 -5.65 -22.58 -16.73
N ALA A 31 -5.97 -21.72 -15.77
CA ALA A 31 -5.09 -20.61 -15.36
C ALA A 31 -4.76 -20.67 -13.84
N GLY A 32 -3.49 -20.51 -13.49
CA GLY A 32 -3.05 -20.52 -12.09
C GLY A 32 -1.54 -20.52 -11.89
N PHE A 33 -1.09 -20.62 -10.63
CA PHE A 33 0.33 -20.71 -10.27
C PHE A 33 0.96 -22.08 -10.52
N ASN A 34 0.14 -23.14 -10.57
CA ASN A 34 0.59 -24.51 -10.72
C ASN A 34 -0.07 -25.13 -11.96
N VAL A 35 0.42 -24.75 -13.13
CA VAL A 35 -0.05 -25.25 -14.44
C VAL A 35 1.11 -25.94 -15.14
N ASN A 36 0.91 -27.23 -15.45
CA ASN A 36 1.90 -28.01 -16.19
C ASN A 36 1.78 -27.78 -17.69
N ASN A 37 2.91 -27.86 -18.40
CA ASN A 37 2.98 -27.68 -19.85
C ASN A 37 2.21 -26.44 -20.33
N PRO A 38 2.62 -25.23 -19.88
CA PRO A 38 1.90 -24.03 -20.23
C PRO A 38 2.06 -23.67 -21.71
N ASP A 39 0.94 -23.31 -22.35
CA ASP A 39 0.94 -22.69 -23.67
C ASP A 39 1.33 -21.21 -23.57
N LYS A 40 0.87 -20.54 -22.49
CA LYS A 40 1.10 -19.12 -22.23
C LYS A 40 1.52 -18.88 -20.79
N VAL A 41 2.46 -17.94 -20.60
CA VAL A 41 3.00 -17.57 -19.29
C VAL A 41 2.91 -16.06 -19.08
N TYR A 42 2.30 -15.66 -17.98
CA TYR A 42 2.31 -14.26 -17.50
C TYR A 42 3.24 -14.13 -16.31
N ILE A 43 4.20 -13.21 -16.39
CA ILE A 43 5.18 -12.97 -15.34
C ILE A 43 5.02 -11.52 -14.86
N SER A 44 4.81 -11.33 -13.55
CA SER A 44 4.62 -10.01 -12.97
C SER A 44 5.60 -9.75 -11.82
N THR A 45 6.19 -8.55 -11.82
CA THR A 45 6.93 -8.02 -10.66
C THR A 45 6.65 -6.53 -10.46
N VAL A 46 6.44 -6.15 -9.20
CA VAL A 46 6.22 -4.76 -8.79
C VAL A 46 7.55 -4.07 -8.50
N PHE A 47 8.55 -4.81 -8.02
CA PHE A 47 9.82 -4.28 -7.54
C PHE A 47 10.93 -4.37 -8.59
N THR A 48 11.65 -3.27 -8.80
CA THR A 48 12.73 -3.16 -9.79
C THR A 48 13.92 -4.08 -9.54
N TRP A 49 14.20 -4.41 -8.28
CA TRP A 49 15.28 -5.34 -7.92
C TRP A 49 15.02 -6.79 -8.31
N HIS A 50 13.77 -7.15 -8.60
CA HIS A 50 13.41 -8.46 -9.15
C HIS A 50 13.35 -8.51 -10.69
N LYS A 51 13.64 -7.40 -11.37
CA LYS A 51 13.58 -7.29 -12.84
C LYS A 51 14.44 -8.34 -13.53
N ALA A 52 15.69 -8.52 -13.09
CA ALA A 52 16.59 -9.51 -13.70
C ALA A 52 16.05 -10.94 -13.55
N LYS A 53 15.50 -11.30 -12.39
CA LYS A 53 14.86 -12.60 -12.14
C LYS A 53 13.66 -12.80 -13.07
N ALA A 54 12.79 -11.80 -13.20
CA ALA A 54 11.61 -11.87 -14.06
C ALA A 54 11.99 -12.05 -15.54
N LEU A 55 13.02 -11.34 -16.04
CA LEU A 55 13.54 -11.47 -17.40
C LEU A 55 14.16 -12.85 -17.63
N GLY A 56 14.91 -13.39 -16.67
CA GLY A 56 15.47 -14.75 -16.76
C GLY A 56 14.38 -15.81 -16.91
N MET A 57 13.31 -15.71 -16.09
CA MET A 57 12.14 -16.59 -16.21
C MET A 57 11.46 -16.46 -17.57
N ALA A 58 11.31 -15.23 -18.09
CA ALA A 58 10.70 -15.01 -19.41
C ALA A 58 11.50 -15.68 -20.52
N ASN A 59 12.83 -15.56 -20.50
CA ASN A 59 13.71 -16.20 -21.49
C ASN A 59 13.63 -17.74 -21.40
N PHE A 60 13.58 -18.28 -20.19
CA PHE A 60 13.44 -19.73 -19.97
C PHE A 60 12.13 -20.26 -20.61
N TYR A 61 10.97 -19.66 -20.31
CA TYR A 61 9.72 -20.14 -20.88
C TYR A 61 9.62 -19.92 -22.40
N LYS A 62 10.20 -18.84 -22.92
CA LYS A 62 10.31 -18.64 -24.37
C LYS A 62 11.13 -19.75 -25.04
N SER A 63 12.23 -20.19 -24.43
CA SER A 63 13.06 -21.28 -24.96
C SER A 63 12.34 -22.64 -24.98
N LEU A 64 11.30 -22.79 -24.15
CA LEU A 64 10.40 -23.95 -24.17
C LEU A 64 9.25 -23.84 -25.18
N GLY A 65 9.20 -22.77 -25.98
CA GLY A 65 8.16 -22.52 -26.98
C GLY A 65 6.87 -21.89 -26.43
N CYS A 66 6.83 -21.45 -25.17
CA CYS A 66 5.66 -20.81 -24.59
C CYS A 66 5.49 -19.38 -25.11
N GLU A 67 4.25 -18.93 -25.28
CA GLU A 67 3.94 -17.50 -25.40
C GLU A 67 4.18 -16.83 -24.03
N VAL A 68 4.97 -15.75 -23.96
CA VAL A 68 5.33 -15.11 -22.70
C VAL A 68 5.01 -13.63 -22.69
N GLU A 69 4.21 -13.22 -21.70
CA GLU A 69 3.97 -11.82 -21.37
C GLU A 69 4.60 -11.47 -20.02
N ILE A 70 5.29 -10.33 -19.96
CA ILE A 70 5.93 -9.84 -18.74
C ILE A 70 5.45 -8.42 -18.43
N GLY A 71 5.18 -8.13 -17.16
CA GLY A 71 4.65 -6.83 -16.74
C GLY A 71 4.87 -6.52 -15.25
N GLY A 72 4.16 -5.50 -14.82
CA GLY A 72 4.26 -4.92 -13.49
C GLY A 72 5.23 -3.74 -13.40
N SER A 73 5.12 -2.93 -12.34
CA SER A 73 5.87 -1.68 -12.18
C SER A 73 7.39 -1.85 -12.14
N GLY A 74 7.88 -3.04 -11.77
CA GLY A 74 9.29 -3.38 -11.79
C GLY A 74 9.87 -3.59 -13.19
N ILE A 75 9.01 -3.80 -14.20
CA ILE A 75 9.38 -4.01 -15.60
C ILE A 75 9.15 -2.74 -16.42
N ASP A 76 7.90 -2.28 -16.45
CA ASP A 76 7.45 -1.12 -17.22
C ASP A 76 6.32 -0.39 -16.50
N LEU A 77 6.52 0.88 -16.22
CA LEU A 77 5.55 1.73 -15.53
C LEU A 77 4.31 2.06 -16.37
N LYS A 78 4.45 1.99 -17.70
CA LYS A 78 3.38 2.37 -18.64
C LYS A 78 2.54 1.18 -19.09
N LYS A 79 3.03 -0.04 -18.87
CA LYS A 79 2.28 -1.24 -19.25
C LYS A 79 1.07 -1.42 -18.35
N THR A 80 -0.12 -1.38 -18.94
CA THR A 80 -1.41 -1.61 -18.29
C THR A 80 -2.06 -2.88 -18.83
N LEU A 81 -3.05 -3.40 -18.13
CA LEU A 81 -3.92 -4.44 -18.68
C LEU A 81 -4.86 -3.83 -19.74
N PRO A 82 -5.26 -4.61 -20.77
CA PRO A 82 -6.38 -4.23 -21.62
C PRO A 82 -7.66 -4.01 -20.80
N ASP A 83 -8.52 -3.09 -21.22
CA ASP A 83 -9.74 -2.72 -20.49
C ASP A 83 -10.64 -3.92 -20.18
N GLU A 84 -10.75 -4.87 -21.09
CA GLU A 84 -11.52 -6.11 -20.93
C GLU A 84 -11.01 -7.02 -19.81
N ILE A 85 -9.73 -6.86 -19.41
CA ILE A 85 -9.11 -7.56 -18.28
C ILE A 85 -9.05 -6.66 -17.05
N GLU A 86 -8.82 -5.34 -17.24
CA GLU A 86 -8.74 -4.39 -16.13
C GLU A 86 -10.07 -4.27 -15.40
N HIS A 87 -11.19 -4.32 -16.10
CA HIS A 87 -12.54 -4.16 -15.58
C HIS A 87 -13.30 -5.49 -15.38
N ILE A 88 -12.62 -6.47 -14.75
CA ILE A 88 -13.22 -7.76 -14.40
C ILE A 88 -13.05 -8.02 -12.89
N MET A 89 -14.03 -8.72 -12.29
CA MET A 89 -13.91 -9.20 -10.91
C MET A 89 -12.64 -10.06 -10.75
N PRO A 90 -11.73 -9.71 -9.82
CA PRO A 90 -10.50 -10.46 -9.61
C PRO A 90 -10.77 -11.91 -9.14
N ASP A 91 -9.94 -12.84 -9.58
CA ASP A 91 -9.95 -14.20 -9.07
C ASP A 91 -9.26 -14.30 -7.70
N TYR A 92 -10.02 -14.13 -6.65
CA TYR A 92 -9.53 -14.20 -5.28
C TYR A 92 -9.07 -15.62 -4.86
N SER A 93 -9.52 -16.65 -5.57
CA SER A 93 -9.11 -18.03 -5.31
C SER A 93 -7.63 -18.27 -5.64
N LEU A 94 -7.05 -17.48 -6.56
CA LEU A 94 -5.65 -17.58 -6.97
C LEU A 94 -4.68 -17.46 -5.78
N TYR A 95 -4.99 -16.59 -4.80
CA TYR A 95 -4.20 -16.41 -3.57
C TYR A 95 -4.89 -16.99 -2.33
N GLY A 96 -6.08 -17.54 -2.44
CA GLY A 96 -6.85 -18.09 -1.31
C GLY A 96 -7.26 -17.03 -0.27
N ILE A 97 -7.31 -15.76 -0.64
CA ILE A 97 -7.66 -14.66 0.27
C ILE A 97 -9.18 -14.51 0.44
N ARG A 98 -9.58 -14.03 1.62
CA ARG A 98 -10.99 -13.80 1.98
C ARG A 98 -11.26 -12.32 2.31
N TYR A 99 -10.72 -11.44 1.50
CA TYR A 99 -10.99 -9.99 1.47
C TYR A 99 -10.85 -9.51 0.02
N SER A 100 -11.54 -8.43 -0.28
CA SER A 100 -11.50 -7.80 -1.60
C SER A 100 -10.37 -6.78 -1.69
N ILE A 101 -9.80 -6.60 -2.88
CA ILE A 101 -8.82 -5.56 -3.18
C ILE A 101 -9.17 -4.86 -4.48
N GLY A 102 -8.96 -3.56 -4.56
CA GLY A 102 -9.19 -2.81 -5.79
C GLY A 102 -8.91 -1.32 -5.66
N PHE A 103 -9.26 -0.61 -6.72
CA PHE A 103 -9.09 0.84 -6.85
C PHE A 103 -10.43 1.48 -7.22
N THR A 104 -10.87 2.47 -6.45
CA THR A 104 -11.99 3.34 -6.86
C THR A 104 -11.49 4.52 -7.69
N SER A 105 -10.23 4.89 -7.49
CA SER A 105 -9.54 5.95 -8.24
C SER A 105 -8.09 5.60 -8.50
N ARG A 106 -7.52 6.17 -9.56
CA ARG A 106 -6.12 6.06 -9.96
C ARG A 106 -5.49 7.43 -10.07
N GLY A 107 -4.18 7.51 -9.85
CA GLY A 107 -3.42 8.76 -9.95
C GLY A 107 -3.45 9.59 -8.68
N CYS A 108 -2.87 10.79 -8.74
CA CYS A 108 -2.77 11.70 -7.60
C CYS A 108 -2.76 13.16 -8.07
N ILE A 109 -3.23 14.06 -7.20
CA ILE A 109 -3.12 15.52 -7.40
C ILE A 109 -1.73 16.07 -7.04
N ARG A 110 -0.86 15.20 -6.45
CA ARG A 110 0.47 15.60 -6.00
C ARG A 110 1.54 15.11 -6.97
N ASN A 111 2.61 15.89 -7.08
CA ASN A 111 3.78 15.55 -7.87
C ASN A 111 5.01 15.44 -6.97
N CYS A 112 4.95 14.53 -5.98
CA CYS A 112 6.04 14.31 -5.04
C CYS A 112 7.27 13.74 -5.77
N PRO A 113 8.48 14.32 -5.61
CA PRO A 113 9.65 13.94 -6.41
C PRO A 113 10.16 12.51 -6.17
N TRP A 114 9.82 11.93 -5.02
CA TRP A 114 10.15 10.52 -4.70
C TRP A 114 9.09 9.52 -5.16
N CYS A 115 7.91 10.00 -5.58
CA CYS A 115 6.75 9.15 -5.82
C CYS A 115 6.68 8.69 -7.27
N ILE A 116 6.37 7.40 -7.45
CA ILE A 116 6.19 6.76 -8.75
C ILE A 116 4.83 7.11 -9.39
N VAL A 117 3.82 7.48 -8.58
CA VAL A 117 2.43 7.65 -9.02
C VAL A 117 2.27 8.64 -10.17
N PRO A 118 2.88 9.85 -10.15
CA PRO A 118 2.75 10.78 -11.26
C PRO A 118 3.24 10.21 -12.60
N LYS A 119 4.30 9.39 -12.58
CA LYS A 119 4.88 8.76 -13.77
C LYS A 119 4.08 7.55 -14.26
N LYS A 120 3.50 6.79 -13.33
CA LYS A 120 2.79 5.55 -13.60
C LYS A 120 1.31 5.79 -13.89
N GLU A 121 0.65 6.53 -13.02
CA GLU A 121 -0.82 6.66 -13.02
C GLU A 121 -1.30 8.03 -13.54
N GLY A 122 -0.43 9.06 -13.49
CA GLY A 122 -0.77 10.43 -13.89
C GLY A 122 -1.69 11.14 -12.91
N SER A 123 -2.54 12.04 -13.44
CA SER A 123 -3.50 12.81 -12.67
C SER A 123 -4.60 11.94 -12.08
N ILE A 124 -5.19 12.44 -10.97
CA ILE A 124 -6.29 11.73 -10.30
C ILE A 124 -7.50 11.58 -11.22
N ARG A 125 -8.09 10.41 -11.26
CA ARG A 125 -9.30 10.06 -12.01
C ARG A 125 -10.09 8.97 -11.34
N ASN A 126 -11.39 8.90 -11.61
CA ASN A 126 -12.20 7.74 -11.24
C ASN A 126 -11.69 6.50 -12.00
N HIS A 127 -11.83 5.33 -11.39
CA HIS A 127 -11.41 4.09 -12.00
C HIS A 127 -12.55 3.05 -12.05
N ALA A 128 -12.93 2.48 -10.93
CA ALA A 128 -13.95 1.44 -10.91
C ALA A 128 -14.96 1.65 -9.76
N PRO A 129 -16.22 1.28 -9.92
CA PRO A 129 -17.17 1.18 -8.79
C PRO A 129 -16.76 0.02 -7.87
N ILE A 130 -17.11 0.13 -6.59
CA ILE A 130 -16.76 -0.89 -5.57
C ILE A 130 -17.27 -2.28 -5.98
N ASP A 131 -18.42 -2.38 -6.59
CA ASP A 131 -19.04 -3.66 -7.00
C ASP A 131 -18.23 -4.43 -8.05
N GLU A 132 -17.33 -3.76 -8.79
CA GLU A 132 -16.48 -4.43 -9.79
C GLU A 132 -15.47 -5.39 -9.16
N PHE A 133 -15.08 -5.13 -7.91
CA PHE A 133 -14.04 -5.92 -7.23
C PHE A 133 -14.42 -6.37 -5.81
N TYR A 134 -15.59 -5.97 -5.29
CA TYR A 134 -15.98 -6.28 -3.92
C TYR A 134 -16.85 -7.54 -3.83
N VAL A 135 -16.46 -8.46 -2.93
CA VAL A 135 -17.20 -9.68 -2.63
C VAL A 135 -17.97 -9.51 -1.30
N PRO A 136 -19.30 -9.33 -1.33
CA PRO A 136 -20.10 -8.93 -0.15
C PRO A 136 -19.99 -9.87 1.06
N ARG A 137 -19.85 -11.18 0.84
CA ARG A 137 -19.79 -12.20 1.92
C ARG A 137 -18.60 -12.01 2.87
N TRP A 138 -17.51 -11.36 2.44
CA TRP A 138 -16.32 -11.14 3.28
C TRP A 138 -16.41 -9.88 4.13
N ARG A 139 -17.18 -8.89 3.69
CA ARG A 139 -17.28 -7.57 4.32
C ARG A 139 -15.94 -6.87 4.59
N LYS A 140 -14.89 -7.25 3.86
CA LYS A 140 -13.52 -6.76 4.00
C LYS A 140 -13.01 -6.28 2.65
N LEU A 141 -12.46 -5.06 2.63
CA LEU A 141 -11.97 -4.41 1.42
C LEU A 141 -10.66 -3.66 1.71
N ILE A 142 -9.63 -3.90 0.91
CA ILE A 142 -8.43 -3.07 0.86
C ILE A 142 -8.51 -2.19 -0.39
N LEU A 143 -8.50 -0.88 -0.19
CA LEU A 143 -8.41 0.10 -1.27
C LEU A 143 -6.95 0.47 -1.51
N TYR A 144 -6.53 0.35 -2.77
CA TYR A 144 -5.20 0.71 -3.23
C TYR A 144 -5.15 2.10 -3.88
N ASP A 145 -6.20 2.91 -3.71
CA ASP A 145 -6.28 4.28 -4.22
C ASP A 145 -5.05 5.09 -3.80
N ASN A 146 -4.37 5.70 -4.77
CA ASN A 146 -3.13 6.44 -4.50
C ASN A 146 -3.36 7.71 -3.67
N ASN A 147 -4.55 8.31 -3.77
CA ASN A 147 -5.00 9.43 -2.96
C ASN A 147 -6.54 9.47 -2.94
N PHE A 148 -7.12 8.64 -2.09
CA PHE A 148 -8.57 8.43 -2.04
C PHE A 148 -9.37 9.75 -1.84
N LEU A 149 -8.93 10.62 -0.92
CA LEU A 149 -9.63 11.87 -0.62
C LEU A 149 -9.53 12.92 -1.75
N ALA A 150 -8.62 12.75 -2.70
CA ALA A 150 -8.54 13.58 -3.89
C ALA A 150 -9.42 13.07 -5.04
N SER A 151 -9.99 11.87 -4.92
CA SER A 151 -10.89 11.29 -5.93
C SER A 151 -12.12 12.18 -6.12
N PRO A 152 -12.57 12.39 -7.37
CA PRO A 152 -13.83 13.14 -7.61
C PRO A 152 -15.06 12.49 -6.93
N LYS A 153 -15.01 11.17 -6.65
CA LYS A 153 -16.10 10.41 -6.01
C LYS A 153 -15.80 9.99 -4.57
N TRP A 154 -14.87 10.68 -3.87
CA TRP A 154 -14.53 10.32 -2.49
C TRP A 154 -15.77 10.34 -1.55
N TYR A 155 -16.68 11.29 -1.75
CA TYR A 155 -17.85 11.46 -0.90
C TYR A 155 -18.85 10.29 -1.07
N GLU A 156 -19.19 9.96 -2.32
CA GLU A 156 -20.08 8.85 -2.67
C GLU A 156 -19.50 7.52 -2.19
N ASN A 157 -18.19 7.30 -2.42
CA ASN A 157 -17.50 6.09 -2.00
C ASN A 157 -17.50 5.95 -0.46
N LEU A 158 -17.26 7.02 0.32
CA LEU A 158 -17.35 6.96 1.78
C LEU A 158 -18.78 6.62 2.24
N ARG A 159 -19.79 7.23 1.62
CA ARG A 159 -21.20 6.94 1.94
C ARG A 159 -21.56 5.49 1.64
N GLU A 160 -21.09 4.96 0.54
CA GLU A 160 -21.29 3.56 0.17
C GLU A 160 -20.64 2.62 1.18
N LEU A 161 -19.37 2.85 1.55
CA LEU A 161 -18.65 2.08 2.57
C LEU A 161 -19.41 2.07 3.91
N ILE A 162 -19.96 3.22 4.33
CA ILE A 162 -20.77 3.36 5.56
C ILE A 162 -22.07 2.57 5.45
N ALA A 163 -22.84 2.80 4.39
CA ALA A 163 -24.17 2.16 4.19
C ALA A 163 -24.07 0.63 4.13
N ARG A 164 -23.03 0.11 3.48
CA ARG A 164 -22.79 -1.34 3.34
C ARG A 164 -22.03 -1.94 4.52
N LYS A 165 -21.63 -1.13 5.51
CA LYS A 165 -20.85 -1.54 6.70
C LYS A 165 -19.59 -2.35 6.32
N ILE A 166 -18.89 -1.90 5.28
CA ILE A 166 -17.66 -2.55 4.79
C ILE A 166 -16.51 -2.21 5.73
N LYS A 167 -15.79 -3.24 6.21
CA LYS A 167 -14.50 -3.07 6.85
C LYS A 167 -13.48 -2.71 5.78
N VAL A 168 -12.93 -1.49 5.82
CA VAL A 168 -12.02 -0.99 4.79
C VAL A 168 -10.66 -0.64 5.34
N SER A 169 -9.62 -0.99 4.58
CA SER A 169 -8.27 -0.46 4.77
C SER A 169 -7.92 0.49 3.62
N PHE A 170 -7.52 1.73 3.96
CA PHE A 170 -6.98 2.70 3.01
C PHE A 170 -5.45 2.52 2.95
N ASN A 171 -5.01 1.40 2.37
CA ASN A 171 -3.65 0.89 2.53
C ASN A 171 -2.55 1.81 1.97
N GLN A 172 -2.85 2.61 0.93
CA GLN A 172 -1.89 3.56 0.36
C GLN A 172 -1.86 4.91 1.10
N GLY A 173 -2.72 5.07 2.09
CA GLY A 173 -2.83 6.27 2.91
C GLY A 173 -3.76 7.32 2.35
N LEU A 174 -4.14 8.24 3.23
CA LEU A 174 -4.94 9.41 2.96
C LEU A 174 -4.04 10.66 3.01
N ASP A 175 -4.36 11.69 2.21
CA ASP A 175 -3.63 12.96 2.25
C ASP A 175 -4.16 13.82 3.42
N ILE A 176 -3.38 13.95 4.50
CA ILE A 176 -3.76 14.72 5.70
C ILE A 176 -4.12 16.18 5.39
N ARG A 177 -3.56 16.75 4.32
CA ARG A 177 -3.82 18.13 3.88
C ARG A 177 -5.23 18.33 3.31
N LEU A 178 -5.90 17.25 2.94
CA LEU A 178 -7.28 17.27 2.42
C LEU A 178 -8.32 17.03 3.51
N ILE A 179 -7.90 16.76 4.74
CA ILE A 179 -8.82 16.58 5.85
C ILE A 179 -9.53 17.89 6.17
N ASN A 180 -10.85 17.83 6.18
CA ASN A 180 -11.77 18.88 6.57
C ASN A 180 -12.88 18.31 7.46
N GLN A 181 -13.77 19.16 7.97
CA GLN A 181 -14.84 18.74 8.89
C GLN A 181 -15.79 17.72 8.25
N GLU A 182 -16.09 17.85 6.95
CA GLU A 182 -17.02 16.98 6.25
C GLU A 182 -16.47 15.55 6.12
N ASN A 183 -15.25 15.41 5.54
CA ASN A 183 -14.68 14.10 5.34
C ASN A 183 -14.24 13.44 6.66
N ALA A 184 -13.79 14.19 7.66
CA ALA A 184 -13.49 13.68 8.99
C ALA A 184 -14.75 13.09 9.68
N ARG A 185 -15.90 13.79 9.57
CA ARG A 185 -17.20 13.30 10.06
C ARG A 185 -17.68 12.03 9.34
N LEU A 186 -17.41 11.89 8.04
CA LEU A 186 -17.73 10.65 7.32
C LEU A 186 -16.76 9.54 7.71
N LEU A 187 -15.45 9.81 7.75
CA LEU A 187 -14.44 8.85 8.16
C LEU A 187 -14.69 8.27 9.55
N SER A 188 -15.18 9.09 10.51
CA SER A 188 -15.53 8.59 11.85
C SER A 188 -16.62 7.52 11.86
N LYS A 189 -17.49 7.50 10.84
CA LYS A 189 -18.56 6.52 10.67
C LYS A 189 -18.16 5.29 9.86
N VAL A 190 -17.01 5.35 9.16
CA VAL A 190 -16.47 4.23 8.38
C VAL A 190 -15.91 3.15 9.30
N HIS A 191 -16.10 1.91 8.95
CA HIS A 191 -15.42 0.78 9.59
C HIS A 191 -14.00 0.61 9.05
N TYR A 192 -13.12 1.62 9.29
CA TYR A 192 -11.73 1.58 8.84
C TYR A 192 -10.88 0.67 9.72
N TYR A 193 -9.90 0.00 9.11
CA TYR A 193 -9.00 -0.96 9.75
C TYR A 193 -7.62 -0.93 9.09
N ASP A 194 -6.66 -1.61 9.72
CA ASP A 194 -5.40 -2.01 9.11
C ASP A 194 -5.64 -3.03 7.96
N ASP A 195 -4.59 -3.40 7.24
CA ASP A 195 -4.66 -4.35 6.13
C ASP A 195 -4.94 -5.81 6.57
N GLN A 196 -4.79 -6.10 7.87
CA GLN A 196 -5.14 -7.38 8.47
C GLN A 196 -6.55 -7.40 9.07
N PHE A 197 -7.24 -6.25 9.09
CA PHE A 197 -8.56 -6.06 9.68
C PHE A 197 -8.64 -6.37 11.19
N LYS A 198 -7.54 -6.13 11.90
CA LYS A 198 -7.42 -6.32 13.35
C LYS A 198 -7.62 -5.01 14.11
N ASP A 199 -6.80 -4.01 13.81
CA ASP A 199 -6.79 -2.75 14.51
C ASP A 199 -7.48 -1.62 13.73
N ARG A 200 -8.11 -0.70 14.44
CA ARG A 200 -8.64 0.53 13.84
C ARG A 200 -7.45 1.39 13.42
N ARG A 201 -7.32 1.65 12.10
CA ARG A 201 -6.17 2.36 11.56
C ARG A 201 -6.53 3.20 10.35
N LEU A 202 -6.11 4.47 10.37
CA LEU A 202 -6.05 5.35 9.21
C LEU A 202 -4.59 5.71 8.95
N TYR A 203 -4.19 5.61 7.70
CA TYR A 203 -2.82 5.87 7.28
C TYR A 203 -2.72 7.23 6.59
N PHE A 204 -1.69 7.99 6.95
CA PHE A 204 -1.34 9.28 6.38
C PHE A 204 0.15 9.32 6.06
N SER A 205 0.67 10.44 5.52
CA SER A 205 2.10 10.67 5.40
C SER A 205 2.51 12.04 5.95
N PHE A 206 3.74 12.11 6.50
CA PHE A 206 4.40 13.34 6.91
C PHE A 206 5.84 13.36 6.38
N ASP A 207 5.97 13.43 5.05
CA ASP A 207 7.25 13.36 4.34
C ASP A 207 7.94 14.72 4.21
N LEU A 208 7.19 15.81 4.34
CA LEU A 208 7.64 17.19 4.16
C LEU A 208 7.39 18.01 5.42
N LEU A 209 8.44 18.68 5.93
CA LEU A 209 8.30 19.55 7.10
C LEU A 209 7.36 20.75 6.84
N GLN A 210 7.29 21.22 5.60
CA GLN A 210 6.46 22.33 5.17
C GLN A 210 4.96 22.12 5.38
N ILE A 211 4.50 20.86 5.49
CA ILE A 211 3.10 20.55 5.74
C ILE A 211 2.77 20.38 7.24
N LYS A 212 3.70 20.75 8.13
CA LYS A 212 3.55 20.58 9.60
C LYS A 212 2.22 21.15 10.11
N ASP A 213 1.92 22.40 9.81
CA ASP A 213 0.71 23.06 10.35
C ASP A 213 -0.57 22.42 9.78
N GLN A 214 -0.55 22.04 8.51
CA GLN A 214 -1.66 21.32 7.89
C GLN A 214 -1.85 19.94 8.50
N MET A 215 -0.76 19.25 8.81
CA MET A 215 -0.76 17.94 9.49
C MET A 215 -1.36 18.06 10.89
N LEU A 216 -0.91 19.02 11.70
CA LEU A 216 -1.44 19.28 13.05
C LEU A 216 -2.94 19.61 13.02
N LYS A 217 -3.35 20.51 12.10
CA LYS A 217 -4.77 20.85 11.89
C LYS A 217 -5.59 19.63 11.46
N GLY A 218 -5.04 18.78 10.60
CA GLY A 218 -5.70 17.55 10.17
C GLY A 218 -5.93 16.57 11.31
N ILE A 219 -4.92 16.35 12.17
CA ILE A 219 -5.02 15.52 13.38
C ILE A 219 -6.11 16.06 14.32
N GLU A 220 -6.09 17.35 14.61
CA GLU A 220 -7.09 17.99 15.45
C GLU A 220 -8.52 17.86 14.88
N THR A 221 -8.67 18.02 13.56
CA THR A 221 -9.95 17.90 12.87
C THR A 221 -10.52 16.48 12.97
N LEU A 222 -9.65 15.46 12.80
CA LEU A 222 -10.04 14.05 12.93
C LEU A 222 -10.41 13.71 14.38
N GLU A 223 -9.65 14.21 15.36
CA GLU A 223 -9.94 14.01 16.79
C GLU A 223 -11.28 14.63 17.18
N LYS A 224 -11.56 15.88 16.76
CA LYS A 224 -12.84 16.57 16.97
C LYS A 224 -14.02 15.82 16.31
N ALA A 225 -13.77 15.07 15.24
CA ALA A 225 -14.78 14.22 14.62
C ALA A 225 -14.98 12.86 15.33
N GLY A 226 -14.25 12.59 16.42
CA GLY A 226 -14.35 11.37 17.21
C GLY A 226 -13.41 10.24 16.77
N ILE A 227 -12.36 10.53 16.00
CA ILE A 227 -11.33 9.56 15.62
C ILE A 227 -10.14 9.71 16.60
N PRO A 228 -9.86 8.70 17.45
CA PRO A 228 -8.76 8.78 18.39
C PRO A 228 -7.40 8.92 17.71
N ARG A 229 -6.49 9.71 18.27
CA ARG A 229 -5.12 9.89 17.77
C ARG A 229 -4.36 8.56 17.66
N SER A 230 -4.61 7.61 18.55
CA SER A 230 -4.02 6.27 18.50
C SER A 230 -4.44 5.43 17.28
N HIS A 231 -5.48 5.84 16.56
CA HIS A 231 -5.87 5.22 15.29
C HIS A 231 -5.11 5.80 14.09
N LEU A 232 -4.39 6.91 14.23
CA LEU A 232 -3.70 7.60 13.15
C LEU A 232 -2.25 7.11 13.04
N MET A 233 -1.87 6.58 11.89
CA MET A 233 -0.49 6.20 11.59
C MET A 233 0.05 7.09 10.48
N PHE A 234 1.27 7.57 10.66
CA PHE A 234 1.93 8.43 9.68
C PHE A 234 3.18 7.74 9.13
N TYR A 235 3.17 7.46 7.83
CA TYR A 235 4.38 7.12 7.09
C TYR A 235 5.29 8.35 7.04
N VAL A 236 6.57 8.14 7.34
CA VAL A 236 7.59 9.18 7.29
C VAL A 236 8.73 8.68 6.41
N LEU A 237 8.83 9.25 5.20
CA LEU A 237 9.96 9.00 4.33
C LEU A 237 11.20 9.68 4.92
N VAL A 238 12.26 8.92 5.14
CA VAL A 238 13.53 9.41 5.69
C VAL A 238 14.68 9.24 4.70
N GLY A 239 15.65 10.16 4.73
CA GLY A 239 16.82 10.09 3.87
C GLY A 239 16.61 10.53 2.41
N PHE A 240 15.50 11.23 2.10
CA PHE A 240 15.28 11.88 0.81
C PHE A 240 15.38 13.39 0.96
N ASN A 241 16.53 13.97 0.56
CA ASN A 241 16.80 15.42 0.68
C ASN A 241 16.50 16.00 2.07
N THR A 242 16.72 15.21 3.12
CA THR A 242 16.54 15.57 4.52
C THR A 242 17.79 15.22 5.32
N THR A 243 18.01 15.95 6.39
CA THR A 243 19.05 15.66 7.38
C THR A 243 18.51 14.68 8.44
N TYR A 244 19.42 14.00 9.14
CA TYR A 244 19.05 13.13 10.27
C TYR A 244 18.25 13.89 11.36
N GLY A 245 18.62 15.15 11.61
CA GLY A 245 17.93 16.01 12.57
C GLY A 245 16.50 16.33 12.14
N GLU A 246 16.26 16.63 10.88
CA GLU A 246 14.91 16.87 10.34
C GLU A 246 14.05 15.63 10.38
N ASP A 247 14.63 14.46 10.05
CA ASP A 247 13.92 13.19 10.11
C ASP A 247 13.51 12.85 11.55
N LEU A 248 14.43 12.97 12.50
CA LEU A 248 14.15 12.73 13.92
C LEU A 248 13.14 13.77 14.48
N TYR A 249 13.25 15.04 14.07
CA TYR A 249 12.29 16.07 14.47
C TYR A 249 10.86 15.73 14.06
N ARG A 250 10.65 15.26 12.80
CA ARG A 250 9.33 14.86 12.31
C ARG A 250 8.75 13.69 13.12
N LEU A 251 9.59 12.71 13.45
CA LEU A 251 9.20 11.56 14.26
C LEU A 251 8.84 11.97 15.67
N ASN A 252 9.68 12.79 16.33
CA ASN A 252 9.44 13.31 17.67
C ASN A 252 8.14 14.14 17.73
N LEU A 253 7.86 14.91 16.69
CA LEU A 253 6.60 15.68 16.60
C LEU A 253 5.39 14.74 16.59
N LEU A 254 5.40 13.69 15.77
CA LEU A 254 4.32 12.70 15.70
C LEU A 254 4.12 11.99 17.06
N MET A 255 5.21 11.60 17.71
CA MET A 255 5.15 10.99 19.05
C MET A 255 4.56 11.95 20.08
N LYS A 256 4.95 13.24 20.05
CA LYS A 256 4.37 14.29 20.90
C LYS A 256 2.87 14.44 20.68
N GLU A 257 2.42 14.35 19.43
CA GLU A 257 1.01 14.38 19.05
C GLU A 257 0.26 13.07 19.39
N ARG A 258 0.93 12.07 19.94
CA ARG A 258 0.37 10.76 20.32
C ARG A 258 -0.28 10.01 19.14
N VAL A 259 0.28 10.20 17.96
CA VAL A 259 -0.04 9.41 16.77
C VAL A 259 1.10 8.44 16.48
N LEU A 260 0.87 7.43 15.64
CA LEU A 260 1.83 6.36 15.40
C LEU A 260 2.73 6.72 14.21
N PRO A 261 4.02 6.95 14.41
CA PRO A 261 4.96 7.09 13.30
C PRO A 261 5.32 5.73 12.70
N TYR A 262 5.61 5.71 11.40
CA TYR A 262 6.15 4.56 10.69
C TYR A 262 7.23 5.02 9.72
N VAL A 263 8.46 4.59 9.91
CA VAL A 263 9.63 5.01 9.13
C VAL A 263 9.77 4.19 7.85
N MET A 264 9.93 4.90 6.74
CA MET A 264 10.20 4.34 5.41
C MET A 264 11.53 4.89 4.87
N PRO A 265 12.63 4.14 4.97
CA PRO A 265 13.92 4.59 4.41
C PRO A 265 13.87 4.67 2.88
N TYR A 266 14.32 5.80 2.32
CA TYR A 266 14.41 5.97 0.87
C TYR A 266 15.57 5.15 0.30
N ASN A 267 15.28 4.32 -0.70
CA ASN A 267 16.27 3.50 -1.44
C ASN A 267 17.16 2.61 -0.57
N ASN A 268 16.68 2.12 0.58
CA ASN A 268 17.45 1.19 1.45
C ASN A 268 18.92 1.58 1.56
N ARG A 269 19.21 2.85 1.86
CA ARG A 269 20.59 3.33 1.98
C ARG A 269 21.42 2.41 2.84
N HIS A 270 22.67 2.18 2.41
CA HIS A 270 23.63 1.26 3.06
C HIS A 270 24.19 1.81 4.38
N ASP A 271 23.83 3.04 4.81
CA ASP A 271 24.20 3.52 6.14
C ASP A 271 23.38 2.80 7.21
N SER A 272 24.01 2.57 8.36
CA SER A 272 23.38 1.86 9.49
C SER A 272 22.30 2.69 10.19
N TYR A 273 22.27 4.00 10.00
CA TYR A 273 21.39 4.94 10.72
C TYR A 273 19.90 4.68 10.43
N TYR A 274 19.51 4.68 9.16
CA TYR A 274 18.09 4.56 8.80
C TYR A 274 17.48 3.19 9.10
N PRO A 275 18.16 2.05 8.91
CA PRO A 275 17.68 0.77 9.38
C PRO A 275 17.46 0.70 10.90
N HIS A 276 18.38 1.31 11.70
CA HIS A 276 18.21 1.39 13.16
C HIS A 276 17.03 2.30 13.53
N LEU A 277 16.90 3.47 12.90
CA LEU A 277 15.77 4.38 13.11
C LEU A 277 14.44 3.70 12.77
N ALA A 278 14.38 3.00 11.63
CA ALA A 278 13.21 2.24 11.24
C ALA A 278 12.86 1.13 12.24
N ARG A 279 13.86 0.40 12.76
CA ARG A 279 13.64 -0.62 13.78
C ARG A 279 13.12 -0.01 15.08
N TRP A 280 13.75 1.07 15.54
CA TRP A 280 13.36 1.77 16.78
C TRP A 280 11.90 2.25 16.74
N ILE A 281 11.48 2.85 15.62
CA ILE A 281 10.11 3.35 15.42
C ILE A 281 9.14 2.21 15.11
N ASN A 282 9.39 1.41 14.06
CA ASN A 282 8.39 0.48 13.51
C ASN A 282 8.11 -0.71 14.42
N ARG A 283 9.01 -0.99 15.39
CA ARG A 283 8.80 -1.99 16.45
C ARG A 283 8.38 -1.37 17.78
N SER A 284 8.04 -0.07 17.79
CA SER A 284 7.61 0.68 18.97
C SER A 284 8.63 0.68 20.13
N VAL A 285 9.91 0.46 19.85
CA VAL A 285 10.99 0.46 20.84
C VAL A 285 11.13 1.84 21.51
N TYR A 286 10.75 2.89 20.80
CA TYR A 286 10.73 4.27 21.29
C TYR A 286 9.88 4.48 22.56
N ASN A 287 8.93 3.59 22.83
CA ASN A 287 8.14 3.62 24.07
C ASN A 287 8.92 3.12 25.29
N LEU A 288 10.08 2.48 25.11
CA LEU A 288 10.86 1.80 26.12
C LEU A 288 12.25 2.42 26.29
N VAL A 289 12.86 2.83 25.17
CA VAL A 289 14.24 3.32 25.11
C VAL A 289 14.29 4.60 24.28
N PRO A 290 14.82 5.72 24.82
CA PRO A 290 15.03 6.94 24.04
C PRO A 290 16.08 6.72 22.94
N TRP A 291 16.01 7.53 21.86
CA TRP A 291 16.86 7.37 20.70
C TRP A 291 18.36 7.43 21.02
N GLU A 292 18.75 8.31 21.94
CA GLU A 292 20.15 8.53 22.34
C GLU A 292 20.77 7.26 22.95
N GLU A 293 20.02 6.56 23.77
CA GLU A 293 20.41 5.29 24.39
C GLU A 293 20.39 4.15 23.38
N TYR A 294 19.37 4.10 22.53
CA TYR A 294 19.23 3.11 21.47
C TYR A 294 20.38 3.18 20.45
N LYS A 295 20.87 4.40 20.16
CA LYS A 295 21.95 4.69 19.22
C LYS A 295 23.33 4.27 19.74
N SER A 296 23.55 4.26 21.06
CA SER A 296 24.89 4.11 21.68
C SER A 296 25.47 2.69 21.71
N GLY A 297 24.82 1.70 21.09
CA GLY A 297 25.36 0.35 20.93
C GLY A 297 25.00 -0.67 22.00
N ASN A 298 24.51 -0.28 23.17
CA ASN A 298 23.93 -1.18 24.18
C ASN A 298 22.57 -1.74 23.75
N SER A 299 22.08 -1.30 22.63
CA SER A 299 20.75 -1.60 22.09
C SER A 299 20.58 -3.06 21.64
N GLN A 300 21.64 -3.77 21.28
CA GLN A 300 21.52 -5.18 20.85
C GLN A 300 21.16 -6.11 22.03
N GLU A 301 21.64 -5.81 23.23
CA GLU A 301 21.28 -6.56 24.45
C GLU A 301 19.83 -6.26 24.86
N ILE A 302 19.44 -4.97 24.86
CA ILE A 302 18.07 -4.53 25.19
C ILE A 302 17.05 -5.13 24.20
N ILE A 303 17.39 -5.20 22.90
CA ILE A 303 16.50 -5.79 21.89
C ILE A 303 16.36 -7.30 22.11
N LYS A 304 17.43 -8.01 22.44
CA LYS A 304 17.35 -9.46 22.74
C LYS A 304 16.46 -9.74 23.95
N GLU A 305 16.50 -8.90 24.99
CA GLU A 305 15.62 -9.02 26.16
C GLU A 305 14.15 -8.73 25.82
N LEU A 306 13.86 -7.88 24.81
CA LEU A 306 12.51 -7.56 24.37
C LEU A 306 11.92 -8.58 23.39
N GLU A 307 12.75 -9.31 22.66
CA GLU A 307 12.33 -10.40 21.76
C GLU A 307 12.02 -11.72 22.54
N VAL A 308 12.39 -11.79 23.84
CA VAL A 308 12.14 -12.95 24.72
C VAL A 308 10.86 -12.81 25.55
N LYS A 309 10.20 -11.65 25.52
CA LYS A 309 8.90 -11.39 26.16
C LYS A 309 7.78 -11.30 25.12
#